data_8a747e442ee990ecd5b8ce504212fdd5
#
_entry.id   8a747e442ee990ecd5b8ce504212fdd5
#
_cell.length_a   1.000
_cell.length_b   1.000
_cell.length_c   1.000
_cell.angle_alpha   90.00
_cell.angle_beta   90.00
_cell.angle_gamma   90.00
#
_symmetry.space_group_name_H-M   'P 1'
#
loop_
_entity.id
_entity.type
_entity.pdbx_description
1 polymer ?
#
loop_
_entity_poly.entity_id
_entity_poly.type
_entity_poly.pdbx_seq_one_letter_code
_entity_poly.pdbx_strand_id
1 'polypeptide(L)'
;MIIDAQAEFRRLLTYHVMSHWPEAIVTAYDPSESGHLPDEFSGAGNDLILLGNRHGEEREGIDALRRFVGKENFPPVVYFGADEELVAVQKLSPDAYFRRDAFNHSALMVRLTDLLVARRHGISTEMLFVGDLRTGIHPLIKGYRFIRKLASTEYSGVYLAERESDELPVALKVLRQPTLNDATIGAFDRFLQEYETIAEMNHPYIVKIFDLGVADDHAHIAMEYLDGGDLRNKIDEGVETEDAVSYLRQIASALSAVHGQGVLHRDLKPGNIMLRKDGSIGLIDFGLAKRARLESEITDKGEIFGTPYYMSPEQGHGAGADERSDIYSLGVIFYEMLTGEKPFTADTAMGIIFRHAMAAIPLLPKRLAKYQMLLNLLLAKAPEDRLQSAAEIDEWL
;
A
#
# COMPACT_ATOMS: atom_id res chain seq x y z
N MET A 1 21.64 9.37 23.47
CA MET A 1 22.84 10.22 23.33
C MET A 1 22.93 10.71 21.89
N ILE A 2 23.31 11.97 21.67
CA ILE A 2 23.49 12.58 20.35
C ILE A 2 24.96 12.91 20.17
N ILE A 3 25.58 12.44 19.08
CA ILE A 3 27.02 12.59 18.79
C ILE A 3 27.19 13.28 17.43
N ASP A 4 27.64 14.50 17.38
CA ASP A 4 27.94 15.27 16.16
C ASP A 4 28.78 16.52 16.49
N ALA A 5 29.66 16.97 15.61
CA ALA A 5 30.46 18.18 15.83
C ALA A 5 29.66 19.48 15.64
N GLN A 6 28.57 19.47 14.88
CA GLN A 6 27.78 20.69 14.64
C GLN A 6 26.74 20.91 15.74
N ALA A 7 26.91 21.99 16.48
CA ALA A 7 26.02 22.38 17.58
C ALA A 7 24.55 22.58 17.14
N GLU A 8 24.34 23.15 15.96
CA GLU A 8 22.99 23.36 15.40
C GLU A 8 22.29 22.04 15.14
N PHE A 9 22.98 21.03 14.60
CA PHE A 9 22.43 19.73 14.34
C PHE A 9 22.10 18.97 15.65
N ARG A 10 22.99 19.05 16.65
CA ARG A 10 22.71 18.50 17.98
C ARG A 10 21.46 19.13 18.61
N ARG A 11 21.30 20.47 18.49
CA ARG A 11 20.09 21.17 18.98
C ARG A 11 18.84 20.75 18.23
N LEU A 12 18.91 20.57 16.90
CA LEU A 12 17.79 20.13 16.07
C LEU A 12 17.32 18.72 16.51
N LEU A 13 18.22 17.76 16.64
CA LEU A 13 17.90 16.42 17.10
C LEU A 13 17.36 16.41 18.54
N THR A 14 17.95 17.22 19.43
CA THR A 14 17.47 17.39 20.80
C THR A 14 16.03 17.93 20.81
N TYR A 15 15.73 18.93 20.01
CA TYR A 15 14.39 19.48 19.86
C TYR A 15 13.40 18.43 19.39
N HIS A 16 13.72 17.64 18.36
CA HIS A 16 12.85 16.58 17.88
C HIS A 16 12.57 15.52 18.96
N VAL A 17 13.61 15.05 19.65
CA VAL A 17 13.46 14.05 20.71
C VAL A 17 12.63 14.59 21.88
N MET A 18 12.93 15.77 22.40
CA MET A 18 12.22 16.35 23.56
C MET A 18 10.79 16.80 23.23
N SER A 19 10.51 17.18 21.97
CA SER A 19 9.15 17.48 21.55
C SER A 19 8.25 16.25 21.57
N HIS A 20 8.80 15.06 21.33
CA HIS A 20 8.05 13.79 21.35
C HIS A 20 8.07 13.12 22.74
N TRP A 21 9.21 13.16 23.41
CA TRP A 21 9.39 12.62 24.77
C TRP A 21 9.91 13.71 25.72
N PRO A 22 9.02 14.51 26.34
CA PRO A 22 9.43 15.61 27.23
C PRO A 22 10.28 15.16 28.43
N GLU A 23 10.11 13.91 28.87
CA GLU A 23 10.85 13.31 30.00
C GLU A 23 12.20 12.67 29.59
N ALA A 24 12.57 12.75 28.28
CA ALA A 24 13.81 12.12 27.82
C ALA A 24 15.03 12.87 28.32
N ILE A 25 16.03 12.11 28.81
CA ILE A 25 17.35 12.66 29.16
C ILE A 25 18.22 12.60 27.90
N VAL A 26 18.53 13.77 27.33
CA VAL A 26 19.35 13.88 26.12
C VAL A 26 20.77 14.32 26.50
N THR A 27 21.75 13.43 26.26
CA THR A 27 23.19 13.76 26.39
C THR A 27 23.72 14.13 25.01
N ALA A 28 24.21 15.34 24.82
CA ALA A 28 24.85 15.79 23.60
C ALA A 28 26.38 15.72 23.74
N TYR A 29 27.06 15.12 22.76
CA TYR A 29 28.50 14.97 22.72
C TYR A 29 29.09 15.64 21.46
N ASP A 30 30.08 16.48 21.68
CA ASP A 30 30.85 17.17 20.63
C ASP A 30 32.21 16.54 20.48
N PRO A 31 32.46 15.77 19.39
CA PRO A 31 33.77 15.17 19.16
C PRO A 31 34.88 16.17 18.86
N SER A 32 34.54 17.37 18.36
CA SER A 32 35.52 18.42 18.04
C SER A 32 36.08 19.12 19.28
N GLU A 33 35.27 19.22 20.34
CA GLU A 33 35.66 19.85 21.60
C GLU A 33 36.17 18.82 22.64
N SER A 34 35.54 17.67 22.71
CA SER A 34 35.76 16.66 23.75
C SER A 34 36.68 15.50 23.29
N GLY A 35 37.11 15.54 22.03
CA GLY A 35 37.90 14.46 21.42
C GLY A 35 37.02 13.26 20.99
N HIS A 36 37.65 12.26 20.36
CA HIS A 36 36.97 11.04 19.95
C HIS A 36 36.51 10.22 21.17
N LEU A 37 35.36 9.59 21.04
CA LEU A 37 34.92 8.62 22.04
C LEU A 37 35.97 7.48 22.14
N PRO A 38 36.29 7.03 23.35
CA PRO A 38 37.25 5.93 23.55
C PRO A 38 36.84 4.67 22.80
N ASP A 39 37.77 3.86 22.36
CA ASP A 39 37.50 2.57 21.69
C ASP A 39 36.71 1.61 22.61
N GLU A 40 36.84 1.78 23.91
CA GLU A 40 36.17 1.02 24.95
C GLU A 40 34.71 1.54 25.23
N PHE A 41 34.28 2.62 24.54
CA PHE A 41 32.93 3.17 24.74
C PHE A 41 31.88 2.10 24.47
N SER A 42 31.18 1.74 25.54
CA SER A 42 30.18 0.65 25.52
C SER A 42 28.76 1.10 25.23
N GLY A 43 28.51 2.42 25.17
CA GLY A 43 27.16 2.98 25.07
C GLY A 43 26.29 2.79 26.33
N ALA A 44 26.83 2.16 27.39
CA ALA A 44 26.07 1.87 28.61
C ALA A 44 25.41 3.12 29.20
N GLY A 45 24.19 2.95 29.69
CA GLY A 45 23.37 4.06 30.20
C GLY A 45 22.63 4.88 29.14
N ASN A 46 22.77 4.55 27.86
CA ASN A 46 21.98 5.13 26.79
C ASN A 46 21.02 4.09 26.21
N ASP A 47 19.78 4.47 25.97
CA ASP A 47 18.79 3.63 25.29
C ASP A 47 18.99 3.64 23.77
N LEU A 48 19.58 4.72 23.22
CA LEU A 48 19.74 4.96 21.80
C LEU A 48 20.93 5.90 21.53
N ILE A 49 21.64 5.70 20.41
CA ILE A 49 22.69 6.59 19.91
C ILE A 49 22.24 7.22 18.59
N LEU A 50 22.17 8.56 18.54
CA LEU A 50 22.00 9.34 17.32
C LEU A 50 23.37 9.85 16.88
N LEU A 51 23.89 9.30 15.79
CA LEU A 51 25.25 9.53 15.31
C LEU A 51 25.23 10.34 14.02
N GLY A 52 25.71 11.56 14.04
CA GLY A 52 25.90 12.37 12.86
C GLY A 52 27.21 12.06 12.13
N ASN A 53 27.31 12.49 10.88
CA ASN A 53 28.49 12.24 10.03
C ASN A 53 29.63 13.23 10.24
N ARG A 54 29.48 14.26 11.05
CA ARG A 54 30.52 15.27 11.29
C ARG A 54 31.14 15.14 12.67
N HIS A 55 32.42 14.76 12.70
CA HIS A 55 33.22 14.53 13.91
C HIS A 55 34.52 15.35 13.92
N GLY A 56 34.60 16.46 13.20
CA GLY A 56 35.80 17.28 13.02
C GLY A 56 35.88 17.84 11.60
N GLU A 57 37.09 18.12 11.10
CA GLU A 57 37.31 18.63 9.74
C GLU A 57 37.21 17.55 8.66
N GLU A 58 37.35 16.26 9.00
CA GLU A 58 37.26 15.12 8.12
C GLU A 58 36.03 14.23 8.44
N ARG A 59 35.64 13.36 7.50
CA ARG A 59 34.39 12.52 7.51
C ARG A 59 34.48 11.34 8.52
N GLU A 60 34.70 11.59 9.79
CA GLU A 60 34.96 10.60 10.81
C GLU A 60 33.72 9.89 11.38
N GLY A 61 32.47 10.34 11.01
CA GLY A 61 31.26 9.70 11.49
C GLY A 61 31.13 8.23 11.08
N ILE A 62 31.57 7.87 9.85
CA ILE A 62 31.62 6.48 9.38
C ILE A 62 32.59 5.63 10.21
N ASP A 63 33.72 6.17 10.63
CA ASP A 63 34.68 5.43 11.45
C ASP A 63 34.15 5.21 12.86
N ALA A 64 33.43 6.17 13.42
CA ALA A 64 32.68 5.98 14.67
C ALA A 64 31.58 4.92 14.52
N LEU A 65 30.81 4.95 13.42
CA LEU A 65 29.80 3.94 13.12
C LEU A 65 30.42 2.54 13.05
N ARG A 66 31.57 2.38 12.37
CA ARG A 66 32.30 1.10 12.24
C ARG A 66 32.71 0.54 13.60
N ARG A 67 33.03 1.41 14.56
CA ARG A 67 33.42 1.00 15.92
C ARG A 67 32.22 0.59 16.78
N PHE A 68 31.02 1.10 16.48
CA PHE A 68 29.83 0.84 17.29
C PHE A 68 29.02 -0.37 16.79
N VAL A 69 28.92 -0.53 15.47
CA VAL A 69 28.19 -1.65 14.86
C VAL A 69 28.90 -2.98 15.17
N GLY A 70 28.11 -3.97 15.56
CA GLY A 70 28.59 -5.33 15.86
C GLY A 70 29.11 -5.55 17.29
N LYS A 71 29.09 -4.53 18.16
CA LYS A 71 29.38 -4.72 19.59
C LYS A 71 28.16 -5.38 20.27
N GLU A 72 28.40 -6.46 21.01
CA GLU A 72 27.34 -7.10 21.82
C GLU A 72 26.77 -6.12 22.85
N ASN A 73 25.44 -6.12 23.00
CA ASN A 73 24.68 -5.27 23.93
C ASN A 73 24.86 -3.75 23.73
N PHE A 74 25.39 -3.30 22.59
CA PHE A 74 25.49 -1.88 22.28
C PHE A 74 24.08 -1.28 22.01
N PRO A 75 23.81 -0.01 22.40
CA PRO A 75 22.55 0.66 22.07
C PRO A 75 22.35 0.72 20.55
N PRO A 76 21.08 0.68 20.05
CA PRO A 76 20.79 0.91 18.65
C PRO A 76 21.40 2.22 18.17
N VAL A 77 21.98 2.20 16.95
CA VAL A 77 22.67 3.34 16.35
C VAL A 77 21.88 3.84 15.15
N VAL A 78 21.41 5.08 15.21
CA VAL A 78 20.79 5.79 14.10
C VAL A 78 21.82 6.74 13.50
N TYR A 79 22.19 6.51 12.24
CA TYR A 79 23.20 7.30 11.56
C TYR A 79 22.60 8.39 10.67
N PHE A 80 23.11 9.60 10.74
CA PHE A 80 22.73 10.74 9.91
C PHE A 80 23.87 11.11 8.99
N GLY A 81 23.72 10.80 7.70
CA GLY A 81 24.77 10.96 6.70
C GLY A 81 24.36 11.71 5.45
N ALA A 82 25.30 11.87 4.53
CA ALA A 82 25.09 12.40 3.19
C ALA A 82 24.86 11.27 2.18
N ASP A 83 24.24 11.58 1.02
CA ASP A 83 23.98 10.58 -0.04
C ASP A 83 25.24 9.85 -0.52
N GLU A 84 26.37 10.54 -0.53
CA GLU A 84 27.66 10.00 -0.93
C GLU A 84 28.17 8.87 0.02
N GLU A 85 27.68 8.85 1.26
CA GLU A 85 28.06 7.89 2.30
C GLU A 85 27.19 6.63 2.28
N LEU A 86 26.05 6.66 1.56
CA LEU A 86 25.02 5.61 1.59
C LEU A 86 25.57 4.21 1.35
N VAL A 87 26.44 4.04 0.33
CA VAL A 87 27.03 2.73 -0.01
C VAL A 87 27.95 2.20 1.10
N ALA A 88 28.70 3.08 1.75
CA ALA A 88 29.57 2.70 2.86
C ALA A 88 28.76 2.37 4.12
N VAL A 89 27.72 3.14 4.40
CA VAL A 89 26.82 2.94 5.53
C VAL A 89 26.01 1.66 5.40
N GLN A 90 25.53 1.33 4.19
CA GLN A 90 24.82 0.08 3.92
C GLN A 90 25.67 -1.17 4.25
N LYS A 91 26.98 -1.13 4.00
CA LYS A 91 27.89 -2.23 4.35
C LYS A 91 28.11 -2.38 5.85
N LEU A 92 27.93 -1.31 6.61
CA LEU A 92 28.07 -1.31 8.06
C LEU A 92 26.77 -1.65 8.79
N SER A 93 25.62 -1.55 8.11
CA SER A 93 24.29 -1.92 8.63
C SER A 93 23.97 -1.30 10.01
N PRO A 94 23.91 0.05 10.15
CA PRO A 94 23.38 0.65 11.37
C PRO A 94 21.90 0.31 11.54
N ASP A 95 21.38 0.42 12.76
CA ASP A 95 19.97 0.14 13.05
C ASP A 95 19.00 1.06 12.32
N ALA A 96 19.43 2.28 11.92
CA ALA A 96 18.73 3.13 10.98
C ALA A 96 19.67 4.14 10.31
N TYR A 97 19.25 4.62 9.13
CA TYR A 97 19.93 5.69 8.39
C TYR A 97 18.96 6.77 8.02
N PHE A 98 19.34 8.03 8.19
CA PHE A 98 18.62 9.20 7.71
C PHE A 98 19.55 10.12 6.93
N ARG A 99 19.03 10.73 5.88
CA ARG A 99 19.72 11.84 5.24
C ARG A 99 19.75 13.03 6.20
N ARG A 100 20.94 13.57 6.43
CA ARG A 100 21.13 14.69 7.36
C ARG A 100 20.33 15.95 7.00
N ASP A 101 20.16 16.20 5.71
CA ASP A 101 19.53 17.39 5.13
C ASP A 101 18.04 17.22 4.78
N ALA A 102 17.50 16.00 4.90
CA ALA A 102 16.19 15.66 4.36
C ALA A 102 15.39 14.65 5.21
N PHE A 103 15.51 14.66 6.55
CA PHE A 103 14.63 13.87 7.39
C PHE A 103 13.50 14.73 7.97
N ASN A 104 12.33 14.13 8.20
CA ASN A 104 11.22 14.78 8.89
C ASN A 104 11.04 14.25 10.32
N HIS A 105 10.35 15.02 11.15
CA HIS A 105 10.12 14.70 12.56
C HIS A 105 9.42 13.35 12.75
N SER A 106 8.30 13.15 12.06
CA SER A 106 7.47 11.94 12.22
C SER A 106 8.23 10.67 11.86
N ALA A 107 8.95 10.66 10.73
CA ALA A 107 9.76 9.52 10.30
C ALA A 107 10.86 9.18 11.31
N LEU A 108 11.52 10.21 11.85
CA LEU A 108 12.55 10.03 12.87
C LEU A 108 11.94 9.42 14.13
N MET A 109 10.85 10.00 14.67
CA MET A 109 10.25 9.54 15.93
C MET A 109 9.70 8.13 15.85
N VAL A 110 9.06 7.77 14.74
CA VAL A 110 8.62 6.40 14.47
C VAL A 110 9.78 5.42 14.60
N ARG A 111 10.89 5.71 13.89
CA ARG A 111 12.03 4.80 13.89
C ARG A 111 12.71 4.68 15.24
N LEU A 112 12.83 5.79 15.98
CA LEU A 112 13.39 5.78 17.33
C LEU A 112 12.52 4.95 18.29
N THR A 113 11.19 5.05 18.18
CA THR A 113 10.25 4.26 18.98
C THR A 113 10.40 2.78 18.70
N ASP A 114 10.44 2.37 17.43
CA ASP A 114 10.61 0.96 17.03
C ASP A 114 11.89 0.35 17.63
N LEU A 115 13.01 1.08 17.54
CA LEU A 115 14.28 0.64 18.08
C LEU A 115 14.27 0.50 19.61
N LEU A 116 13.60 1.43 20.29
CA LEU A 116 13.46 1.37 21.76
C LEU A 116 12.56 0.21 22.19
N VAL A 117 11.47 -0.05 21.48
CA VAL A 117 10.57 -1.19 21.73
C VAL A 117 11.28 -2.51 21.49
N ALA A 118 11.97 -2.65 20.35
CA ALA A 118 12.73 -3.86 20.03
C ALA A 118 13.75 -4.21 21.10
N ARG A 119 14.50 -3.21 21.57
CA ARG A 119 15.48 -3.39 22.65
C ARG A 119 14.84 -3.85 23.96
N ARG A 120 13.70 -3.26 24.37
CA ARG A 120 12.99 -3.64 25.60
C ARG A 120 12.50 -5.08 25.60
N HIS A 121 12.14 -5.60 24.43
CA HIS A 121 11.60 -6.96 24.28
C HIS A 121 12.62 -8.00 23.83
N GLY A 122 13.91 -7.63 23.69
CA GLY A 122 14.95 -8.55 23.25
C GLY A 122 14.79 -9.08 21.82
N ILE A 123 14.05 -8.34 20.97
CA ILE A 123 13.83 -8.68 19.57
C ILE A 123 15.08 -8.27 18.79
N SER A 124 15.70 -9.21 18.06
CA SER A 124 16.83 -8.90 17.18
C SER A 124 16.44 -7.85 16.15
N THR A 125 17.23 -6.80 16.02
CA THR A 125 17.05 -5.75 15.01
C THR A 125 17.09 -6.30 13.57
N GLU A 126 17.67 -7.47 13.34
CA GLU A 126 17.66 -8.16 12.03
C GLU A 126 16.24 -8.59 11.60
N MET A 127 15.32 -8.87 12.55
CA MET A 127 13.92 -9.16 12.22
C MET A 127 13.11 -7.91 11.79
N LEU A 128 13.59 -6.72 12.11
CA LEU A 128 12.98 -5.46 11.68
C LEU A 128 13.40 -5.05 10.25
N PHE A 129 14.36 -5.77 9.66
CA PHE A 129 15.00 -5.46 8.36
C PHE A 129 14.38 -6.14 7.14
N VAL A 130 13.16 -6.68 7.19
CA VAL A 130 12.43 -7.14 5.99
C VAL A 130 11.64 -5.99 5.37
N GLY A 131 12.33 -4.93 4.99
CA GLY A 131 11.74 -3.79 4.29
C GLY A 131 12.80 -3.06 3.48
N ASP A 132 12.49 -2.77 2.24
CA ASP A 132 13.31 -2.00 1.30
C ASP A 132 13.96 -0.78 1.98
N LEU A 133 15.28 -0.74 2.05
CA LEU A 133 16.09 0.34 2.61
C LEU A 133 15.82 1.73 1.99
N ARG A 134 15.08 1.81 0.89
CA ARG A 134 14.69 3.05 0.22
C ARG A 134 13.47 3.73 0.83
N THR A 135 12.65 3.02 1.61
CA THR A 135 11.39 3.55 2.17
C THR A 135 11.02 2.96 3.54
N GLY A 136 12.00 2.67 4.40
CA GLY A 136 11.82 2.05 5.73
C GLY A 136 10.98 2.85 6.74
N ILE A 137 9.86 3.42 6.33
CA ILE A 137 8.89 4.08 7.20
C ILE A 137 7.64 3.20 7.17
N HIS A 138 7.49 2.35 8.20
CA HIS A 138 6.19 1.79 8.52
C HIS A 138 5.45 2.84 9.37
N PRO A 139 4.30 3.35 8.95
CA PRO A 139 3.52 4.22 9.82
C PRO A 139 3.13 3.44 11.08
N LEU A 140 3.46 3.97 12.25
CA LEU A 140 2.94 3.46 13.52
C LEU A 140 1.46 3.81 13.59
N ILE A 141 0.61 2.82 13.46
CA ILE A 141 -0.82 2.98 13.63
C ILE A 141 -1.19 2.43 15.00
N LYS A 142 -1.67 3.31 15.88
CA LYS A 142 -2.05 2.95 17.25
C LYS A 142 -3.07 1.81 17.24
N GLY A 143 -2.81 0.77 18.02
CA GLY A 143 -3.68 -0.40 18.14
C GLY A 143 -3.38 -1.52 17.13
N TYR A 144 -2.34 -1.36 16.29
CA TYR A 144 -1.93 -2.36 15.31
C TYR A 144 -0.43 -2.64 15.37
N ARG A 145 -0.08 -3.90 15.59
CA ARG A 145 1.29 -4.40 15.55
C ARG A 145 1.62 -4.87 14.14
N PHE A 146 2.54 -4.21 13.51
CA PHE A 146 3.02 -4.54 12.17
C PHE A 146 3.74 -5.91 12.15
N ILE A 147 3.45 -6.74 11.12
CA ILE A 147 4.11 -8.05 10.93
C ILE A 147 5.00 -8.03 9.69
N ARG A 148 4.44 -7.73 8.51
CA ARG A 148 5.19 -7.66 7.25
C ARG A 148 4.44 -6.86 6.20
N LYS A 149 5.19 -6.37 5.22
CA LYS A 149 4.61 -5.72 4.03
C LYS A 149 4.03 -6.77 3.09
N LEU A 150 2.82 -6.52 2.58
CA LEU A 150 2.16 -7.34 1.57
C LEU A 150 2.34 -6.78 0.17
N ALA A 151 2.08 -5.48 -0.01
CA ALA A 151 2.19 -4.78 -1.27
C ALA A 151 2.52 -3.30 -1.07
N SER A 152 2.98 -2.62 -2.10
CA SER A 152 3.11 -1.15 -2.10
C SER A 152 3.04 -0.58 -3.49
N THR A 153 2.53 0.64 -3.54
CA THR A 153 2.60 1.55 -4.68
C THR A 153 3.35 2.81 -4.25
N GLU A 154 3.52 3.75 -5.16
CA GLU A 154 4.12 5.05 -4.85
C GLU A 154 3.37 5.80 -3.71
N TYR A 155 2.04 5.64 -3.63
CA TYR A 155 1.16 6.42 -2.74
C TYR A 155 0.52 5.60 -1.61
N SER A 156 0.67 4.28 -1.62
CA SER A 156 0.08 3.42 -0.61
C SER A 156 0.93 2.20 -0.28
N GLY A 157 0.81 1.72 0.95
CA GLY A 157 1.36 0.43 1.36
C GLY A 157 0.26 -0.44 1.95
N VAL A 158 0.30 -1.74 1.68
CA VAL A 158 -0.55 -2.72 2.34
C VAL A 158 0.32 -3.62 3.19
N TYR A 159 -0.07 -3.82 4.41
CA TYR A 159 0.70 -4.54 5.42
C TYR A 159 -0.14 -5.60 6.11
N LEU A 160 0.45 -6.74 6.40
CA LEU A 160 -0.07 -7.65 7.40
C LEU A 160 0.26 -7.08 8.78
N ALA A 161 -0.74 -6.86 9.59
CA ALA A 161 -0.63 -6.42 10.97
C ALA A 161 -1.51 -7.27 11.87
N GLU A 162 -1.29 -7.17 13.17
CA GLU A 162 -2.12 -7.78 14.20
C GLU A 162 -2.78 -6.66 15.02
N ARG A 163 -4.09 -6.76 15.20
CA ARG A 163 -4.82 -5.82 16.04
C ARG A 163 -4.52 -6.14 17.51
N GLU A 164 -3.98 -5.18 18.26
CA GLU A 164 -3.47 -5.39 19.62
C GLU A 164 -4.56 -5.78 20.65
N SER A 165 -5.82 -5.42 20.40
CA SER A 165 -6.92 -5.67 21.33
C SER A 165 -7.34 -7.14 21.42
N ASP A 166 -7.18 -7.92 20.37
CA ASP A 166 -7.68 -9.29 20.25
C ASP A 166 -6.78 -10.21 19.40
N GLU A 167 -5.58 -9.74 19.07
CA GLU A 167 -4.58 -10.46 18.29
C GLU A 167 -5.07 -10.90 16.88
N LEU A 168 -6.10 -10.21 16.36
CA LEU A 168 -6.67 -10.52 15.05
C LEU A 168 -5.71 -10.10 13.93
N PRO A 169 -5.33 -11.01 13.00
CA PRO A 169 -4.58 -10.62 11.82
C PRO A 169 -5.44 -9.78 10.87
N VAL A 170 -4.90 -8.63 10.47
CA VAL A 170 -5.58 -7.66 9.59
C VAL A 170 -4.68 -7.27 8.41
N ALA A 171 -5.29 -6.94 7.29
CA ALA A 171 -4.63 -6.21 6.22
C ALA A 171 -4.77 -4.70 6.49
N LEU A 172 -3.64 -4.04 6.71
CA LEU A 172 -3.59 -2.61 7.00
C LEU A 172 -3.14 -1.86 5.76
N LYS A 173 -4.07 -1.17 5.09
CA LYS A 173 -3.78 -0.31 3.95
C LYS A 173 -3.51 1.10 4.44
N VAL A 174 -2.34 1.62 4.13
CA VAL A 174 -1.92 2.96 4.51
C VAL A 174 -1.73 3.81 3.27
N LEU A 175 -2.41 4.94 3.26
CA LEU A 175 -2.39 5.93 2.19
C LEU A 175 -1.58 7.12 2.65
N ARG A 176 -0.55 7.48 1.90
CA ARG A 176 0.20 8.71 2.17
C ARG A 176 -0.60 9.89 1.66
N GLN A 177 -0.75 10.91 2.49
CA GLN A 177 -1.38 12.14 2.04
C GLN A 177 -0.46 12.81 1.01
N PRO A 178 -0.93 13.12 -0.22
CA PRO A 178 -0.15 13.93 -1.15
C PRO A 178 0.05 15.32 -0.55
N THR A 179 1.20 15.93 -0.80
CA THR A 179 1.47 17.34 -0.43
C THR A 179 0.35 18.25 -0.95
N LEU A 180 -0.34 18.92 -0.05
CA LEU A 180 -1.67 19.48 -0.22
C LEU A 180 -1.74 20.62 -1.24
N ASN A 181 -2.55 20.42 -2.27
CA ASN A 181 -3.29 21.47 -2.98
C ASN A 181 -4.77 21.31 -2.62
N ASP A 182 -5.55 22.41 -2.57
CA ASP A 182 -6.97 22.41 -2.19
C ASP A 182 -7.83 21.38 -2.95
N ALA A 183 -7.49 21.07 -4.21
CA ALA A 183 -8.18 20.06 -5.01
C ALA A 183 -7.95 18.62 -4.52
N THR A 184 -6.80 18.32 -3.89
CA THR A 184 -6.47 17.00 -3.36
C THR A 184 -7.13 16.72 -2.00
N ILE A 185 -7.41 17.75 -1.21
CA ILE A 185 -8.14 17.63 0.08
C ILE A 185 -9.55 17.10 -0.18
N GLY A 186 -10.32 17.70 -1.10
CA GLY A 186 -11.68 17.28 -1.40
C GLY A 186 -11.79 15.90 -2.06
N ALA A 187 -10.72 15.41 -2.72
CA ALA A 187 -10.65 14.05 -3.25
C ALA A 187 -10.38 13.03 -2.13
N PHE A 188 -9.57 13.39 -1.15
CA PHE A 188 -9.25 12.55 0.00
C PHE A 188 -10.46 12.40 0.95
N ASP A 189 -11.18 13.48 1.23
CA ASP A 189 -12.40 13.44 2.04
C ASP A 189 -13.48 12.57 1.41
N ARG A 190 -13.67 12.66 0.08
CA ARG A 190 -14.60 11.77 -0.66
C ARG A 190 -14.17 10.32 -0.61
N PHE A 191 -12.87 10.05 -0.69
CA PHE A 191 -12.32 8.71 -0.52
C PHE A 191 -12.68 8.14 0.85
N LEU A 192 -12.51 8.89 1.92
CA LEU A 192 -12.85 8.45 3.27
C LEU A 192 -14.36 8.19 3.40
N GLN A 193 -15.20 9.08 2.89
CA GLN A 193 -16.65 8.94 2.96
C GLN A 193 -17.18 7.69 2.23
N GLU A 194 -16.58 7.33 1.08
CA GLU A 194 -16.97 6.12 0.38
C GLU A 194 -16.50 4.86 1.14
N TYR A 195 -15.32 4.89 1.78
CA TYR A 195 -14.87 3.80 2.66
C TYR A 195 -15.69 3.67 3.93
N GLU A 196 -16.18 4.75 4.52
CA GLU A 196 -17.14 4.74 5.63
C GLU A 196 -18.43 3.99 5.24
N THR A 197 -18.96 4.29 4.05
CA THR A 197 -20.14 3.58 3.51
C THR A 197 -19.88 2.07 3.39
N ILE A 198 -18.71 1.68 2.88
CA ILE A 198 -18.34 0.26 2.74
C ILE A 198 -18.11 -0.39 4.11
N ALA A 199 -17.56 0.34 5.09
CA ALA A 199 -17.30 -0.17 6.44
C ALA A 199 -18.60 -0.53 7.19
N GLU A 200 -19.70 0.16 6.87
CA GLU A 200 -21.03 -0.14 7.43
C GLU A 200 -21.70 -1.36 6.77
N MET A 201 -21.18 -1.81 5.61
CA MET A 201 -21.76 -2.95 4.90
C MET A 201 -21.37 -4.27 5.56
N ASN A 202 -22.36 -5.15 5.69
CA ASN A 202 -22.13 -6.54 6.12
C ASN A 202 -22.57 -7.48 5.00
N HIS A 203 -21.62 -7.90 4.15
CA HIS A 203 -21.90 -8.75 3.00
C HIS A 203 -20.84 -9.86 2.90
N PRO A 204 -21.21 -11.12 2.63
CA PRO A 204 -20.26 -12.26 2.67
C PRO A 204 -19.12 -12.15 1.65
N TYR A 205 -19.33 -11.41 0.56
CA TYR A 205 -18.35 -11.29 -0.54
C TYR A 205 -17.69 -9.91 -0.64
N ILE A 206 -17.88 -9.05 0.35
CA ILE A 206 -17.15 -7.78 0.50
C ILE A 206 -16.18 -7.96 1.68
N VAL A 207 -14.96 -7.44 1.54
CA VAL A 207 -13.99 -7.46 2.64
C VAL A 207 -14.52 -6.68 3.82
N LYS A 208 -14.44 -7.25 5.02
CA LYS A 208 -14.86 -6.54 6.23
C LYS A 208 -13.83 -5.47 6.60
N ILE A 209 -14.27 -4.23 6.74
CA ILE A 209 -13.48 -3.14 7.27
C ILE A 209 -13.69 -3.09 8.79
N PHE A 210 -12.60 -3.06 9.55
CA PHE A 210 -12.65 -3.03 11.02
C PHE A 210 -12.43 -1.63 11.58
N ASP A 211 -11.64 -0.82 10.88
CA ASP A 211 -11.26 0.51 11.34
C ASP A 211 -10.83 1.39 10.17
N LEU A 212 -11.12 2.67 10.29
CA LEU A 212 -10.70 3.71 9.37
C LEU A 212 -10.19 4.89 10.20
N GLY A 213 -8.97 5.30 9.98
CA GLY A 213 -8.36 6.39 10.72
C GLY A 213 -7.59 7.36 9.83
N VAL A 214 -7.55 8.60 10.28
CA VAL A 214 -6.82 9.70 9.62
C VAL A 214 -5.85 10.29 10.63
N ALA A 215 -4.62 10.48 10.21
CA ALA A 215 -3.59 11.23 10.92
C ALA A 215 -3.10 12.39 10.04
N ASP A 216 -2.25 13.25 10.58
CA ASP A 216 -1.80 14.47 9.89
C ASP A 216 -1.10 14.20 8.54
N ASP A 217 -0.49 13.04 8.36
CA ASP A 217 0.33 12.68 7.20
C ASP A 217 -0.13 11.42 6.45
N HIS A 218 -1.15 10.70 6.95
CA HIS A 218 -1.65 9.49 6.32
C HIS A 218 -3.10 9.16 6.71
N ALA A 219 -3.75 8.34 5.89
CA ALA A 219 -4.95 7.61 6.31
C ALA A 219 -4.66 6.11 6.32
N HIS A 220 -5.35 5.39 7.18
CA HIS A 220 -5.26 3.93 7.20
C HIS A 220 -6.64 3.27 7.20
N ILE A 221 -6.68 2.08 6.65
CA ILE A 221 -7.85 1.22 6.62
C ILE A 221 -7.40 -0.15 7.13
N ALA A 222 -7.95 -0.58 8.24
CA ALA A 222 -7.75 -1.94 8.75
C ALA A 222 -8.91 -2.83 8.29
N MET A 223 -8.58 -3.89 7.56
CA MET A 223 -9.56 -4.77 6.96
C MET A 223 -9.22 -6.25 7.20
N GLU A 224 -10.18 -7.11 6.94
CA GLU A 224 -10.02 -8.57 6.96
C GLU A 224 -8.79 -8.99 6.14
N TYR A 225 -7.91 -9.79 6.75
CA TYR A 225 -6.79 -10.40 6.04
C TYR A 225 -7.24 -11.69 5.38
N LEU A 226 -7.16 -11.75 4.06
CA LEU A 226 -7.54 -12.89 3.24
C LEU A 226 -6.27 -13.59 2.76
N ASP A 227 -6.06 -14.81 3.19
CA ASP A 227 -4.81 -15.57 2.98
C ASP A 227 -4.88 -16.62 1.87
N GLY A 228 -6.00 -16.69 1.14
CA GLY A 228 -6.19 -17.60 0.00
C GLY A 228 -5.58 -17.10 -1.32
N GLY A 229 -4.87 -15.95 -1.31
CA GLY A 229 -4.37 -15.32 -2.53
C GLY A 229 -5.43 -14.48 -3.24
N ASP A 230 -5.14 -14.05 -4.46
CA ASP A 230 -6.05 -13.30 -5.30
C ASP A 230 -6.53 -14.11 -6.52
N LEU A 231 -7.60 -13.63 -7.16
CA LEU A 231 -8.16 -14.29 -8.34
C LEU A 231 -7.20 -14.25 -9.54
N ARG A 232 -6.22 -13.32 -9.59
CA ARG A 232 -5.21 -13.30 -10.64
C ARG A 232 -4.35 -14.55 -10.59
N ASN A 233 -3.83 -14.88 -9.41
CA ASN A 233 -3.05 -16.09 -9.19
C ASN A 233 -3.87 -17.35 -9.52
N LYS A 234 -5.15 -17.35 -9.12
CA LYS A 234 -6.05 -18.49 -9.41
C LYS A 234 -6.32 -18.66 -10.89
N ILE A 235 -6.46 -17.55 -11.66
CA ILE A 235 -6.61 -17.61 -13.13
C ILE A 235 -5.32 -18.15 -13.77
N ASP A 236 -4.15 -17.71 -13.30
CA ASP A 236 -2.85 -18.16 -13.84
C ASP A 236 -2.58 -19.65 -13.58
N GLU A 237 -3.13 -20.19 -12.48
CA GLU A 237 -3.13 -21.64 -12.18
C GLU A 237 -4.16 -22.42 -13.00
N GLY A 238 -5.19 -21.76 -13.51
CA GLY A 238 -6.35 -22.34 -14.18
C GLY A 238 -7.57 -22.38 -13.26
N VAL A 239 -8.73 -21.97 -13.81
CA VAL A 239 -10.01 -21.95 -13.11
C VAL A 239 -10.94 -22.98 -13.77
N GLU A 240 -11.49 -23.90 -13.00
CA GLU A 240 -12.53 -24.79 -13.50
C GLU A 240 -13.82 -24.01 -13.81
N THR A 241 -14.58 -24.47 -14.80
CA THR A 241 -15.77 -23.74 -15.28
C THR A 241 -16.79 -23.53 -14.18
N GLU A 242 -16.98 -24.50 -13.30
CA GLU A 242 -17.89 -24.45 -12.16
C GLU A 242 -17.46 -23.39 -11.15
N ASP A 243 -16.17 -23.30 -10.86
CA ASP A 243 -15.58 -22.26 -10.00
C ASP A 243 -15.71 -20.88 -10.64
N ALA A 244 -15.47 -20.74 -11.94
CA ALA A 244 -15.65 -19.49 -12.68
C ALA A 244 -17.08 -18.95 -12.57
N VAL A 245 -18.07 -19.83 -12.67
CA VAL A 245 -19.49 -19.47 -12.49
C VAL A 245 -19.80 -19.11 -11.04
N SER A 246 -19.23 -19.84 -10.08
CA SER A 246 -19.40 -19.54 -8.65
C SER A 246 -18.80 -18.18 -8.32
N TYR A 247 -17.59 -17.89 -8.78
CA TYR A 247 -16.94 -16.57 -8.58
C TYR A 247 -17.73 -15.44 -9.25
N LEU A 248 -18.22 -15.65 -10.48
CA LEU A 248 -19.07 -14.67 -11.16
C LEU A 248 -20.28 -14.29 -10.31
N ARG A 249 -21.02 -15.27 -9.76
CA ARG A 249 -22.15 -15.03 -8.87
C ARG A 249 -21.78 -14.25 -7.61
N GLN A 250 -20.70 -14.64 -6.97
CA GLN A 250 -20.24 -14.01 -5.74
C GLN A 250 -19.85 -12.54 -5.98
N ILE A 251 -19.13 -12.27 -7.09
CA ILE A 251 -18.73 -10.90 -7.46
C ILE A 251 -19.96 -10.08 -7.83
N ALA A 252 -20.89 -10.64 -8.61
CA ALA A 252 -22.15 -9.98 -8.98
C ALA A 252 -22.99 -9.61 -7.74
N SER A 253 -23.08 -10.51 -6.76
CA SER A 253 -23.74 -10.25 -5.48
C SER A 253 -23.08 -9.12 -4.70
N ALA A 254 -21.74 -9.08 -4.64
CA ALA A 254 -20.99 -8.00 -4.00
C ALA A 254 -21.20 -6.66 -4.72
N LEU A 255 -21.12 -6.63 -6.05
CA LEU A 255 -21.40 -5.43 -6.85
C LEU A 255 -22.82 -4.92 -6.66
N SER A 256 -23.82 -5.81 -6.70
CA SER A 256 -25.22 -5.43 -6.47
C SER A 256 -25.40 -4.76 -5.10
N ALA A 257 -24.72 -5.26 -4.06
CA ALA A 257 -24.78 -4.67 -2.73
C ALA A 257 -24.17 -3.27 -2.68
N VAL A 258 -22.97 -3.05 -3.27
CA VAL A 258 -22.33 -1.73 -3.25
C VAL A 258 -23.03 -0.72 -4.16
N HIS A 259 -23.52 -1.14 -5.32
CA HIS A 259 -24.32 -0.31 -6.22
C HIS A 259 -25.61 0.15 -5.54
N GLY A 260 -26.26 -0.71 -4.76
CA GLY A 260 -27.44 -0.35 -3.96
C GLY A 260 -27.18 0.74 -2.90
N GLN A 261 -25.93 1.02 -2.57
CA GLN A 261 -25.52 2.14 -1.71
C GLN A 261 -24.98 3.34 -2.51
N GLY A 262 -25.11 3.30 -3.84
CA GLY A 262 -24.62 4.35 -4.72
C GLY A 262 -23.08 4.37 -4.87
N VAL A 263 -22.39 3.31 -4.46
CA VAL A 263 -20.93 3.18 -4.58
C VAL A 263 -20.58 2.38 -5.82
N LEU A 264 -19.59 2.84 -6.59
CA LEU A 264 -19.05 2.13 -7.75
C LEU A 264 -17.66 1.59 -7.43
N HIS A 265 -17.33 0.39 -7.94
CA HIS A 265 -15.99 -0.18 -7.73
C HIS A 265 -14.91 0.52 -8.57
N ARG A 266 -15.18 0.82 -9.84
CA ARG A 266 -14.34 1.57 -10.81
C ARG A 266 -12.96 0.99 -11.17
N ASP A 267 -12.42 0.07 -10.38
CA ASP A 267 -11.14 -0.63 -10.64
C ASP A 267 -11.30 -2.16 -10.45
N LEU A 268 -12.41 -2.71 -10.93
CA LEU A 268 -12.65 -4.14 -10.84
C LEU A 268 -11.66 -4.92 -11.71
N LYS A 269 -10.88 -5.78 -11.08
CA LYS A 269 -9.87 -6.63 -11.73
C LYS A 269 -9.56 -7.83 -10.84
N PRO A 270 -8.98 -8.93 -11.38
CA PRO A 270 -8.69 -10.13 -10.59
C PRO A 270 -7.83 -9.89 -9.33
N GLY A 271 -6.87 -8.95 -9.38
CA GLY A 271 -6.04 -8.61 -8.21
C GLY A 271 -6.78 -7.87 -7.08
N ASN A 272 -8.00 -7.39 -7.33
CA ASN A 272 -8.86 -6.77 -6.31
C ASN A 272 -9.96 -7.73 -5.81
N ILE A 273 -9.86 -9.03 -6.14
CA ILE A 273 -10.74 -10.10 -5.69
C ILE A 273 -9.88 -11.12 -4.96
N MET A 274 -9.93 -11.07 -3.64
CA MET A 274 -9.18 -11.99 -2.78
C MET A 274 -9.98 -13.25 -2.50
N LEU A 275 -9.31 -14.34 -2.20
CA LEU A 275 -9.92 -15.62 -1.87
C LEU A 275 -9.77 -15.92 -0.38
N ARG A 276 -10.81 -16.51 0.22
CA ARG A 276 -10.77 -17.12 1.55
C ARG A 276 -10.44 -18.59 1.45
N LYS A 277 -10.05 -19.19 2.56
CA LYS A 277 -9.76 -20.65 2.64
C LYS A 277 -10.92 -21.56 2.26
N ASP A 278 -12.15 -21.10 2.45
CA ASP A 278 -13.37 -21.83 2.09
C ASP A 278 -13.75 -21.71 0.61
N GLY A 279 -12.93 -21.00 -0.18
CA GLY A 279 -13.17 -20.76 -1.60
C GLY A 279 -14.14 -19.59 -1.89
N SER A 280 -14.63 -18.90 -0.87
CA SER A 280 -15.41 -17.67 -1.08
C SER A 280 -14.50 -16.49 -1.42
N ILE A 281 -15.05 -15.48 -2.11
CA ILE A 281 -14.31 -14.27 -2.45
C ILE A 281 -14.48 -13.17 -1.40
N GLY A 282 -13.53 -12.22 -1.38
CA GLY A 282 -13.65 -10.92 -0.73
C GLY A 282 -13.27 -9.82 -1.71
N LEU A 283 -14.24 -9.00 -2.09
CA LEU A 283 -14.01 -7.84 -2.94
C LEU A 283 -13.30 -6.75 -2.14
N ILE A 284 -12.15 -6.28 -2.64
CA ILE A 284 -11.29 -5.27 -2.01
C ILE A 284 -11.08 -4.07 -2.94
N ASP A 285 -10.51 -3.00 -2.42
CA ASP A 285 -9.94 -1.86 -3.18
C ASP A 285 -10.90 -1.22 -4.17
N PHE A 286 -11.95 -0.60 -3.65
CA PHE A 286 -12.83 0.28 -4.41
C PHE A 286 -12.00 1.44 -4.99
N GLY A 287 -12.02 1.61 -6.31
CA GLY A 287 -11.06 2.42 -7.10
C GLY A 287 -11.17 3.94 -6.94
N LEU A 288 -11.41 4.42 -5.76
CA LEU A 288 -11.66 5.81 -5.39
C LEU A 288 -10.45 6.72 -5.60
N ALA A 289 -9.24 6.19 -5.37
CA ALA A 289 -8.01 6.89 -5.67
C ALA A 289 -7.82 7.16 -7.19
N LYS A 290 -8.43 6.33 -8.05
CA LYS A 290 -8.40 6.48 -9.50
C LYS A 290 -9.25 7.65 -9.99
N ARG A 291 -10.38 7.96 -9.33
CA ARG A 291 -11.22 9.10 -9.68
C ARG A 291 -10.51 10.44 -9.45
N ALA A 292 -9.86 10.60 -8.31
CA ALA A 292 -9.09 11.80 -8.00
C ALA A 292 -7.96 12.05 -9.01
N ARG A 293 -7.41 10.96 -9.60
CA ARG A 293 -6.36 11.02 -10.62
C ARG A 293 -6.90 11.22 -12.02
N LEU A 294 -7.96 10.52 -12.43
CA LEU A 294 -8.55 10.70 -13.76
C LEU A 294 -9.07 12.13 -13.96
N GLU A 295 -9.55 12.79 -12.91
CA GLU A 295 -9.92 14.21 -12.97
C GLU A 295 -8.69 15.15 -13.07
N SER A 296 -7.47 14.70 -12.68
CA SER A 296 -6.23 15.48 -12.73
C SER A 296 -5.24 15.05 -13.84
N GLU A 297 -5.30 13.82 -14.35
CA GLU A 297 -4.27 13.21 -15.22
C GLU A 297 -4.71 12.93 -16.66
N ILE A 298 -5.95 13.25 -17.07
CA ILE A 298 -6.29 13.37 -18.50
C ILE A 298 -5.71 14.68 -19.10
N THR A 299 -4.92 15.40 -18.33
CA THR A 299 -4.23 16.60 -18.75
C THR A 299 -2.80 16.30 -19.18
N ASP A 300 -2.51 16.56 -20.44
CA ASP A 300 -1.25 16.97 -21.06
C ASP A 300 -0.17 15.94 -21.44
N LYS A 301 -0.15 14.68 -20.99
CA LYS A 301 0.94 13.77 -21.41
C LYS A 301 0.54 12.40 -21.97
N GLY A 302 -0.74 12.03 -21.99
CA GLY A 302 -1.17 10.76 -22.62
C GLY A 302 -0.64 9.48 -21.92
N GLU A 303 -0.09 9.58 -20.73
CA GLU A 303 0.39 8.42 -19.97
C GLU A 303 -0.74 7.84 -19.13
N ILE A 304 -1.21 6.65 -19.52
CA ILE A 304 -2.20 5.89 -18.75
C ILE A 304 -1.44 5.04 -17.74
N PHE A 305 -1.64 5.31 -16.45
CA PHE A 305 -1.04 4.50 -15.39
C PHE A 305 -1.71 3.11 -15.29
N GLY A 306 -0.92 2.07 -15.57
CA GLY A 306 -1.37 0.68 -15.57
C GLY A 306 -1.98 0.25 -16.92
N THR A 307 -2.12 -1.06 -17.11
CA THR A 307 -2.63 -1.63 -18.36
C THR A 307 -4.15 -1.75 -18.29
N PRO A 308 -4.93 -1.12 -19.22
CA PRO A 308 -6.39 -0.96 -19.10
C PRO A 308 -7.17 -2.21 -19.55
N TYR A 309 -6.73 -3.41 -19.15
CA TYR A 309 -7.34 -4.68 -19.60
C TYR A 309 -8.79 -4.89 -19.17
N TYR A 310 -9.22 -4.25 -18.09
CA TYR A 310 -10.56 -4.42 -17.51
C TYR A 310 -11.41 -3.15 -17.60
N MET A 311 -10.90 -2.12 -18.25
CA MET A 311 -11.55 -0.82 -18.41
C MET A 311 -12.73 -0.89 -19.37
N SER A 312 -13.85 -0.31 -18.99
CA SER A 312 -15.00 -0.20 -19.92
C SER A 312 -14.75 0.83 -21.03
N PRO A 313 -15.44 0.72 -22.17
CA PRO A 313 -15.32 1.69 -23.27
C PRO A 313 -15.50 3.13 -22.84
N GLU A 314 -16.53 3.42 -22.05
CA GLU A 314 -16.84 4.76 -21.52
C GLU A 314 -15.76 5.30 -20.60
N GLN A 315 -15.18 4.46 -19.73
CA GLN A 315 -14.03 4.85 -18.91
C GLN A 315 -12.81 5.20 -19.78
N GLY A 316 -12.56 4.43 -20.83
CA GLY A 316 -11.44 4.66 -21.76
C GLY A 316 -11.56 5.97 -22.54
N HIS A 317 -12.78 6.49 -22.71
CA HIS A 317 -13.03 7.77 -23.39
C HIS A 317 -13.19 8.95 -22.40
N GLY A 318 -13.04 8.71 -21.09
CA GLY A 318 -13.24 9.76 -20.09
C GLY A 318 -14.70 10.16 -19.90
N ALA A 319 -15.65 9.36 -20.39
CA ALA A 319 -17.07 9.53 -20.14
C ALA A 319 -17.42 9.08 -18.70
N GLY A 320 -18.53 9.57 -18.18
CA GLY A 320 -18.97 9.21 -16.84
C GLY A 320 -19.18 7.69 -16.69
N ALA A 321 -18.57 7.10 -15.67
CA ALA A 321 -18.77 5.69 -15.31
C ALA A 321 -20.01 5.55 -14.41
N ASP A 322 -20.79 4.49 -14.64
CA ASP A 322 -21.89 4.05 -13.78
C ASP A 322 -21.76 2.55 -13.43
N GLU A 323 -22.78 1.96 -12.82
CA GLU A 323 -22.80 0.55 -12.41
C GLU A 323 -22.48 -0.41 -13.56
N ARG A 324 -22.86 -0.05 -14.78
CA ARG A 324 -22.64 -0.85 -15.99
C ARG A 324 -21.18 -0.90 -16.42
N SER A 325 -20.37 0.03 -15.95
CA SER A 325 -18.91 -0.03 -16.14
C SER A 325 -18.27 -1.17 -15.32
N ASP A 326 -18.72 -1.39 -14.08
CA ASP A 326 -18.29 -2.53 -13.27
C ASP A 326 -18.79 -3.86 -13.83
N ILE A 327 -20.02 -3.89 -14.37
CA ILE A 327 -20.61 -5.04 -15.07
C ILE A 327 -19.75 -5.43 -16.30
N TYR A 328 -19.29 -4.45 -17.07
CA TYR A 328 -18.39 -4.70 -18.19
C TYR A 328 -17.05 -5.29 -17.73
N SER A 329 -16.46 -4.71 -16.69
CA SER A 329 -15.21 -5.22 -16.11
C SER A 329 -15.35 -6.66 -15.61
N LEU A 330 -16.51 -6.98 -15.00
CA LEU A 330 -16.86 -8.34 -14.58
C LEU A 330 -16.96 -9.28 -15.79
N GLY A 331 -17.52 -8.83 -16.91
CA GLY A 331 -17.56 -9.58 -18.18
C GLY A 331 -16.16 -9.93 -18.70
N VAL A 332 -15.21 -8.98 -18.61
CA VAL A 332 -13.82 -9.22 -18.98
C VAL A 332 -13.18 -10.29 -18.08
N ILE A 333 -13.40 -10.19 -16.77
CA ILE A 333 -12.91 -11.16 -15.79
C ILE A 333 -13.53 -12.55 -16.03
N PHE A 334 -14.82 -12.61 -16.32
CA PHE A 334 -15.51 -13.87 -16.60
C PHE A 334 -14.96 -14.56 -17.84
N TYR A 335 -14.74 -13.81 -18.94
CA TYR A 335 -14.09 -14.35 -20.12
C TYR A 335 -12.71 -14.94 -19.78
N GLU A 336 -11.90 -14.18 -19.02
CA GLU A 336 -10.56 -14.60 -18.62
C GLU A 336 -10.57 -15.84 -17.72
N MET A 337 -11.49 -15.94 -16.75
CA MET A 337 -11.68 -17.16 -15.94
C MET A 337 -12.02 -18.39 -16.79
N LEU A 338 -12.85 -18.23 -17.81
CA LEU A 338 -13.31 -19.32 -18.66
C LEU A 338 -12.24 -19.80 -19.67
N THR A 339 -11.35 -18.91 -20.12
CA THR A 339 -10.45 -19.16 -21.24
C THR A 339 -8.97 -19.15 -20.86
N GLY A 340 -8.60 -18.53 -19.73
CA GLY A 340 -7.22 -18.21 -19.35
C GLY A 340 -6.62 -17.03 -20.12
N GLU A 341 -7.38 -16.41 -21.03
CA GLU A 341 -6.90 -15.33 -21.91
C GLU A 341 -7.76 -14.08 -21.76
N LYS A 342 -7.17 -12.91 -22.01
CA LYS A 342 -7.92 -11.64 -22.03
C LYS A 342 -8.67 -11.47 -23.34
N PRO A 343 -9.93 -10.97 -23.33
CA PRO A 343 -10.73 -10.81 -24.54
C PRO A 343 -10.17 -9.76 -25.52
N PHE A 344 -9.47 -8.76 -24.98
CA PHE A 344 -8.92 -7.64 -25.76
C PHE A 344 -7.49 -7.34 -25.34
N THR A 345 -6.54 -7.46 -26.27
CA THR A 345 -5.12 -7.23 -26.04
C THR A 345 -4.53 -6.41 -27.20
N ALA A 346 -3.55 -5.57 -26.93
CA ALA A 346 -2.76 -4.84 -27.92
C ALA A 346 -1.38 -4.48 -27.33
N ASP A 347 -0.45 -4.05 -28.17
CA ASP A 347 0.92 -3.69 -27.76
C ASP A 347 1.00 -2.38 -26.96
N THR A 348 -0.04 -1.55 -27.02
CA THR A 348 -0.10 -0.26 -26.32
C THR A 348 -1.38 -0.13 -25.48
N ALA A 349 -1.35 0.63 -24.40
CA ALA A 349 -2.51 0.93 -23.58
C ALA A 349 -3.66 1.54 -24.39
N MET A 350 -3.34 2.49 -25.28
CA MET A 350 -4.33 3.10 -26.19
C MET A 350 -4.92 2.08 -27.17
N GLY A 351 -4.11 1.14 -27.68
CA GLY A 351 -4.58 0.03 -28.51
C GLY A 351 -5.56 -0.88 -27.78
N ILE A 352 -5.32 -1.15 -26.49
CA ILE A 352 -6.24 -1.94 -25.65
C ILE A 352 -7.56 -1.19 -25.47
N ILE A 353 -7.54 0.11 -25.12
CA ILE A 353 -8.74 0.96 -24.99
C ILE A 353 -9.54 0.96 -26.29
N PHE A 354 -8.87 1.14 -27.43
CA PHE A 354 -9.51 1.10 -28.74
C PHE A 354 -10.19 -0.26 -28.99
N ARG A 355 -9.55 -1.38 -28.63
CA ARG A 355 -10.15 -2.70 -28.78
C ARG A 355 -11.36 -2.90 -27.86
N HIS A 356 -11.32 -2.41 -26.62
CA HIS A 356 -12.49 -2.42 -25.74
C HIS A 356 -13.69 -1.68 -26.37
N ALA A 357 -13.44 -0.57 -27.05
CA ALA A 357 -14.51 0.20 -27.70
C ALA A 357 -15.02 -0.43 -29.01
N MET A 358 -14.12 -0.98 -29.86
CA MET A 358 -14.43 -1.24 -31.25
C MET A 358 -14.34 -2.72 -31.67
N ALA A 359 -13.55 -3.55 -30.96
CA ALA A 359 -13.37 -4.93 -31.38
C ALA A 359 -14.61 -5.78 -31.09
N ALA A 360 -14.90 -6.73 -31.99
CA ALA A 360 -15.99 -7.70 -31.77
C ALA A 360 -15.73 -8.52 -30.48
N ILE A 361 -16.80 -8.87 -29.79
CA ILE A 361 -16.73 -9.76 -28.61
C ILE A 361 -16.25 -11.14 -29.08
N PRO A 362 -15.19 -11.71 -28.50
CA PRO A 362 -14.67 -12.99 -28.94
C PRO A 362 -15.64 -14.12 -28.68
N LEU A 363 -15.62 -15.11 -29.57
CA LEU A 363 -16.41 -16.32 -29.42
C LEU A 363 -15.76 -17.29 -28.43
N LEU A 364 -16.53 -17.78 -27.50
CA LEU A 364 -16.09 -18.83 -26.58
C LEU A 364 -15.91 -20.18 -27.31
N PRO A 365 -14.99 -21.02 -26.86
CA PRO A 365 -14.88 -22.40 -27.32
C PRO A 365 -16.23 -23.15 -27.24
N LYS A 366 -16.48 -24.08 -28.15
CA LYS A 366 -17.78 -24.81 -28.26
C LYS A 366 -18.27 -25.38 -26.91
N ARG A 367 -17.35 -25.87 -26.08
CA ARG A 367 -17.68 -26.44 -24.74
C ARG A 367 -18.26 -25.39 -23.79
N LEU A 368 -18.00 -24.10 -24.01
CA LEU A 368 -18.42 -22.98 -23.20
C LEU A 368 -19.53 -22.15 -23.88
N ALA A 369 -20.04 -22.58 -25.04
CA ALA A 369 -20.99 -21.84 -25.86
C ALA A 369 -22.28 -21.44 -25.12
N LYS A 370 -22.68 -22.17 -24.09
CA LYS A 370 -23.85 -21.83 -23.25
C LYS A 370 -23.72 -20.49 -22.53
N TYR A 371 -22.48 -20.01 -22.30
CA TYR A 371 -22.21 -18.73 -21.63
C TYR A 371 -22.07 -17.55 -22.63
N GLN A 372 -22.11 -17.81 -23.96
CA GLN A 372 -21.84 -16.77 -24.96
C GLN A 372 -22.87 -15.64 -24.89
N MET A 373 -24.14 -15.95 -24.65
CA MET A 373 -25.18 -14.92 -24.60
C MET A 373 -24.99 -13.98 -23.40
N LEU A 374 -24.72 -14.56 -22.23
CA LEU A 374 -24.37 -13.77 -21.04
C LEU A 374 -23.14 -12.90 -21.29
N LEU A 375 -22.08 -13.47 -21.88
CA LEU A 375 -20.86 -12.73 -22.19
C LEU A 375 -21.12 -11.56 -23.16
N ASN A 376 -21.99 -11.76 -24.15
CA ASN A 376 -22.37 -10.69 -25.08
C ASN A 376 -23.09 -9.55 -24.36
N LEU A 377 -23.94 -9.84 -23.41
CA LEU A 377 -24.64 -8.84 -22.60
C LEU A 377 -23.70 -8.11 -21.64
N LEU A 378 -22.73 -8.82 -21.04
CA LEU A 378 -21.74 -8.20 -20.15
C LEU A 378 -20.77 -7.29 -20.91
N LEU A 379 -20.31 -7.71 -22.11
CA LEU A 379 -19.30 -7.02 -22.93
C LEU A 379 -19.87 -6.13 -24.02
N ALA A 380 -21.19 -5.87 -24.06
CA ALA A 380 -21.79 -4.95 -25.00
C ALA A 380 -21.12 -3.58 -24.93
N LYS A 381 -20.89 -2.95 -26.11
CA LYS A 381 -20.07 -1.73 -26.18
C LYS A 381 -20.82 -0.53 -25.61
N ALA A 382 -22.07 -0.38 -25.98
CA ALA A 382 -22.95 0.65 -25.43
C ALA A 382 -23.51 0.21 -24.09
N PRO A 383 -23.43 1.04 -23.02
CA PRO A 383 -23.92 0.68 -21.68
C PRO A 383 -25.41 0.29 -21.65
N GLU A 384 -26.23 0.89 -22.53
CA GLU A 384 -27.68 0.59 -22.67
C GLU A 384 -27.96 -0.83 -23.20
N ASP A 385 -27.01 -1.44 -23.90
CA ASP A 385 -27.14 -2.81 -24.43
C ASP A 385 -26.62 -3.88 -23.45
N ARG A 386 -26.09 -3.47 -22.29
CA ARG A 386 -25.63 -4.37 -21.23
C ARG A 386 -26.75 -4.76 -20.28
N LEU A 387 -26.46 -5.73 -19.39
CA LEU A 387 -27.26 -5.90 -18.18
C LEU A 387 -27.27 -4.58 -17.40
N GLN A 388 -28.43 -4.18 -16.93
CA GLN A 388 -28.60 -2.89 -16.25
C GLN A 388 -28.27 -2.98 -14.75
N SER A 389 -28.27 -4.17 -14.19
CA SER A 389 -27.90 -4.46 -12.80
C SER A 389 -27.07 -5.74 -12.71
N ALA A 390 -26.10 -5.76 -11.77
CA ALA A 390 -25.35 -6.98 -11.49
C ALA A 390 -26.23 -8.12 -10.96
N ALA A 391 -27.39 -7.82 -10.36
CA ALA A 391 -28.33 -8.82 -9.89
C ALA A 391 -28.96 -9.66 -11.03
N GLU A 392 -29.07 -9.11 -12.25
CA GLU A 392 -29.61 -9.81 -13.41
C GLU A 392 -28.73 -10.98 -13.88
N ILE A 393 -27.47 -11.04 -13.47
CA ILE A 393 -26.51 -12.07 -13.90
C ILE A 393 -27.00 -13.48 -13.51
N ASP A 394 -27.65 -13.62 -12.35
CA ASP A 394 -28.15 -14.93 -11.88
C ASP A 394 -29.27 -15.50 -12.77
N GLU A 395 -29.99 -14.67 -13.49
CA GLU A 395 -31.04 -15.12 -14.44
C GLU A 395 -30.47 -15.81 -15.68
N TRP A 396 -29.17 -15.63 -15.95
CA TRP A 396 -28.45 -16.12 -17.13
C TRP A 396 -27.54 -17.33 -16.83
N LEU A 397 -27.46 -17.77 -15.57
CA LEU A 397 -26.60 -18.87 -15.09
C LEU A 397 -27.39 -20.10 -14.67
#